data_28edde4d7c502e28610825258fe4bd57
#
_entry.id   28edde4d7c502e28610825258fe4bd57
#
_cell.length_a   1.000
_cell.length_b   1.000
_cell.length_c   1.000
_cell.angle_alpha   90.00
_cell.angle_beta   90.00
_cell.angle_gamma   90.00
#
_symmetry.space_group_name_H-M   'P 1'
#
loop_
_entity.id
_entity.type
_entity.pdbx_description
1 polymer ?
#
loop_
_entity_poly.entity_id
_entity_poly.type
_entity_poly.pdbx_seq_one_letter_code
_entity_poly.pdbx_strand_id
1 'polypeptide(L)'
;MSEEQITKKVIEILRAYVKDASLLEKATAETHILKDLKVNSARLVDIIIKCEDVFGATIDDDEADRIATIGDAVTLIQQKAA
;
A
#
# COMPACT_ATOMS: atom_id res chain seq x y z
N MET A 1 4.63 12.85 -8.46
CA MET A 1 3.47 12.85 -7.54
C MET A 1 3.90 13.24 -6.15
N SER A 2 3.07 13.99 -5.45
CA SER A 2 3.34 14.31 -4.06
C SER A 2 3.05 13.09 -3.17
N GLU A 3 3.62 13.10 -1.98
CA GLU A 3 3.36 12.04 -0.99
C GLU A 3 1.87 11.92 -0.69
N GLU A 4 1.17 13.03 -0.60
CA GLU A 4 -0.27 13.04 -0.35
C GLU A 4 -1.06 12.37 -1.47
N GLN A 5 -0.70 12.63 -2.72
CA GLN A 5 -1.36 12.00 -3.87
C GLN A 5 -1.10 10.49 -3.89
N ILE A 6 0.13 10.08 -3.59
CA ILE A 6 0.49 8.66 -3.52
C ILE A 6 -0.30 7.98 -2.41
N THR A 7 -0.37 8.62 -1.25
CA THR A 7 -1.12 8.08 -0.11
C THR A 7 -2.59 7.85 -0.46
N LYS A 8 -3.22 8.83 -1.11
CA LYS A 8 -4.62 8.69 -1.52
C LYS A 8 -4.83 7.53 -2.49
N LYS A 9 -3.93 7.37 -3.46
CA LYS A 9 -4.02 6.27 -4.41
C LYS A 9 -3.80 4.92 -3.75
N VAL A 10 -2.85 4.82 -2.83
CA VAL A 10 -2.60 3.59 -2.08
C VAL A 10 -3.84 3.20 -1.27
N ILE A 11 -4.47 4.16 -0.61
CA ILE A 11 -5.68 3.91 0.16
C ILE A 11 -6.83 3.45 -0.74
N GLU A 12 -6.97 4.05 -1.92
CA GLU A 12 -7.98 3.60 -2.89
C GLU A 12 -7.74 2.16 -3.34
N ILE A 13 -6.48 1.80 -3.57
CA ILE A 13 -6.13 0.44 -3.94
C ILE A 13 -6.48 -0.51 -2.79
N LEU A 14 -6.12 -0.16 -1.57
CA LEU A 14 -6.40 -0.98 -0.39
C LEU A 14 -7.90 -1.18 -0.18
N ARG A 15 -8.72 -0.22 -0.53
CA ARG A 15 -10.17 -0.29 -0.36
C ARG A 15 -10.78 -1.52 -1.04
N ALA A 16 -10.20 -1.94 -2.16
CA ALA A 16 -10.67 -3.10 -2.89
C ALA A 16 -10.34 -4.43 -2.19
N TYR A 17 -9.37 -4.42 -1.28
CA TYR A 17 -8.86 -5.63 -0.63
C TYR A 17 -9.20 -5.72 0.86
N VAL A 18 -9.59 -4.61 1.48
CA VAL A 18 -9.93 -4.56 2.90
C VAL A 18 -11.43 -4.80 3.05
N LYS A 19 -11.79 -5.82 3.84
CA LYS A 19 -13.20 -6.19 4.01
C LYS A 19 -14.01 -5.15 4.76
N ASP A 20 -13.39 -4.53 5.75
CA ASP A 20 -14.05 -3.50 6.56
C ASP A 20 -13.48 -2.14 6.20
N ALA A 21 -14.19 -1.41 5.34
CA ALA A 21 -13.74 -0.10 4.87
C ALA A 21 -13.59 0.93 6.00
N SER A 22 -14.27 0.72 7.13
CA SER A 22 -14.13 1.64 8.26
C SER A 22 -12.71 1.64 8.83
N LEU A 23 -11.96 0.56 8.65
CA LEU A 23 -10.57 0.49 9.08
C LEU A 23 -9.69 1.47 8.31
N LEU A 24 -10.06 1.79 7.06
CA LEU A 24 -9.32 2.74 6.24
C LEU A 24 -9.61 4.19 6.62
N GLU A 25 -10.77 4.46 7.20
CA GLU A 25 -11.14 5.83 7.61
C GLU A 25 -10.21 6.36 8.69
N LYS A 26 -9.66 5.47 9.51
CA LYS A 26 -8.75 5.82 10.59
C LYS A 26 -7.29 5.54 10.23
N ALA A 27 -7.03 5.12 8.99
CA ALA A 27 -5.69 4.73 8.58
C ALA A 27 -4.75 5.92 8.52
N THR A 28 -3.52 5.68 8.97
CA THR A 28 -2.43 6.65 8.92
C THR A 28 -1.22 5.98 8.27
N ALA A 29 -0.13 6.72 8.11
CA ALA A 29 1.12 6.15 7.61
C ALA A 29 1.61 5.00 8.49
N GLU A 30 1.27 5.00 9.76
CA GLU A 30 1.69 3.97 10.72
C GLU A 30 0.79 2.75 10.75
N THR A 31 -0.34 2.78 10.03
CA THR A 31 -1.27 1.65 9.99
C THR A 31 -0.59 0.44 9.34
N HIS A 32 -0.58 -0.67 10.06
CA HIS A 32 0.00 -1.92 9.57
C HIS A 32 -0.97 -2.62 8.63
N ILE A 33 -0.56 -2.86 7.39
CA ILE A 33 -1.45 -3.39 6.36
C ILE A 33 -2.02 -4.76 6.74
N LEU A 34 -1.17 -5.69 7.18
CA LEU A 34 -1.64 -7.03 7.52
C LEU A 34 -2.39 -7.08 8.83
N LYS A 35 -1.85 -6.43 9.87
CA LYS A 35 -2.40 -6.53 11.22
C LYS A 35 -3.60 -5.62 11.44
N ASP A 36 -3.46 -4.34 11.07
CA ASP A 36 -4.50 -3.35 11.36
C ASP A 36 -5.64 -3.39 10.37
N LEU A 37 -5.34 -3.65 9.10
CA LEU A 37 -6.35 -3.74 8.05
C LEU A 37 -6.84 -5.17 7.84
N LYS A 38 -6.26 -6.13 8.55
CA LYS A 38 -6.64 -7.54 8.50
C LYS A 38 -6.57 -8.14 7.09
N VAL A 39 -5.55 -7.74 6.36
CA VAL A 39 -5.25 -8.27 5.02
C VAL A 39 -4.30 -9.45 5.18
N ASN A 40 -4.57 -10.55 4.50
CA ASN A 40 -3.65 -11.68 4.55
C ASN A 40 -2.46 -11.47 3.59
N SER A 41 -1.38 -12.22 3.80
CA SER A 41 -0.14 -12.02 3.03
C SER A 41 -0.31 -12.30 1.53
N ALA A 42 -1.19 -13.21 1.14
CA ALA A 42 -1.45 -13.47 -0.26
C ALA A 42 -2.11 -12.27 -0.94
N ARG A 43 -3.01 -11.59 -0.23
CA ARG A 43 -3.64 -10.36 -0.73
C ARG A 43 -2.66 -9.21 -0.80
N LEU A 44 -1.67 -9.17 0.10
CA LEU A 44 -0.64 -8.16 0.03
C LEU A 44 0.13 -8.23 -1.29
N VAL A 45 0.40 -9.43 -1.79
CA VAL A 45 1.04 -9.60 -3.10
C VAL A 45 0.18 -8.97 -4.21
N ASP A 46 -1.13 -9.21 -4.18
CA ASP A 46 -2.06 -8.62 -5.15
C ASP A 46 -2.06 -7.10 -5.07
N ILE A 47 -2.01 -6.55 -3.85
CA ILE A 47 -1.97 -5.11 -3.62
C ILE A 47 -0.69 -4.52 -4.22
N ILE A 48 0.44 -5.17 -4.03
CA ILE A 48 1.72 -4.73 -4.55
C ILE A 48 1.70 -4.72 -6.08
N ILE A 49 1.18 -5.78 -6.70
CA ILE A 49 1.05 -5.86 -8.15
C ILE A 49 0.17 -4.73 -8.68
N LYS A 50 -0.92 -4.44 -7.98
CA LYS A 50 -1.80 -3.33 -8.37
C LYS A 50 -1.09 -1.99 -8.26
N CYS A 51 -0.28 -1.81 -7.22
CA CYS A 51 0.53 -0.61 -7.07
C CYS A 51 1.53 -0.46 -8.21
N GLU A 52 2.18 -1.53 -8.62
CA GLU A 52 3.08 -1.50 -9.76
C GLU A 52 2.38 -1.04 -11.02
N ASP A 53 1.16 -1.55 -11.24
CA ASP A 53 0.36 -1.20 -12.41
C ASP A 53 -0.08 0.26 -12.38
N VAL A 54 -0.60 0.73 -11.26
CA VAL A 54 -1.14 2.09 -11.11
C VAL A 54 -0.04 3.15 -11.18
N PHE A 55 1.10 2.88 -10.57
CA PHE A 55 2.19 3.86 -10.49
C PHE A 55 3.27 3.68 -11.56
N GLY A 56 3.17 2.61 -12.35
CA GLY A 56 4.19 2.33 -13.37
C GLY A 56 5.55 2.04 -12.79
N ALA A 57 5.61 1.44 -11.61
CA ALA A 57 6.85 1.14 -10.91
C ALA A 57 7.04 -0.36 -10.81
N THR A 58 8.29 -0.79 -10.64
CA THR A 58 8.62 -2.20 -10.41
C THR A 58 9.08 -2.36 -8.97
N ILE A 59 8.44 -3.27 -8.24
CA ILE A 59 8.76 -3.58 -6.85
C ILE A 59 9.25 -5.02 -6.80
N ASP A 60 10.51 -5.23 -6.41
CA ASP A 60 11.05 -6.58 -6.31
C ASP A 60 10.63 -7.24 -4.98
N ASP A 61 10.91 -8.54 -4.87
CA ASP A 61 10.47 -9.31 -3.70
C ASP A 61 11.09 -8.81 -2.40
N ASP A 62 12.36 -8.41 -2.43
CA ASP A 62 13.03 -7.89 -1.23
C ASP A 62 12.40 -6.58 -0.78
N GLU A 63 12.05 -5.71 -1.74
CA GLU A 63 11.39 -4.46 -1.44
C GLU A 63 9.98 -4.70 -0.89
N ALA A 64 9.26 -5.65 -1.48
CA ALA A 64 7.93 -6.02 -1.03
C ALA A 64 7.94 -6.53 0.41
N ASP A 65 8.96 -7.30 0.78
CA ASP A 65 9.09 -7.86 2.13
C ASP A 65 9.30 -6.78 3.19
N ARG A 66 9.74 -5.60 2.79
CA ARG A 66 9.95 -4.48 3.73
C ARG A 66 8.69 -3.65 3.96
N ILE A 67 7.65 -3.89 3.18
CA ILE A 67 6.40 -3.15 3.32
C ILE A 67 5.59 -3.75 4.48
N ALA A 68 5.48 -3.00 5.56
CA ALA A 68 4.66 -3.40 6.71
C ALA A 68 3.50 -2.42 6.90
N THR A 69 3.76 -1.13 6.75
CA THR A 69 2.76 -0.08 6.97
C THR A 69 2.39 0.61 5.66
N ILE A 70 1.31 1.38 5.70
CA ILE A 70 0.92 2.23 4.57
C ILE A 70 2.06 3.20 4.23
N GLY A 71 2.70 3.77 5.25
CA GLY A 71 3.83 4.68 5.06
C GLY A 71 5.01 4.02 4.35
N ASP A 72 5.29 2.76 4.68
CA ASP A 72 6.35 2.01 4.00
C ASP A 72 6.06 1.90 2.50
N ALA A 73 4.82 1.58 2.16
CA ALA A 73 4.40 1.46 0.76
C ALA A 73 4.50 2.81 0.04
N VAL A 74 4.03 3.87 0.68
CA VAL A 74 4.07 5.22 0.10
C VAL A 74 5.51 5.68 -0.12
N THR A 75 6.39 5.46 0.86
CA THR A 75 7.79 5.84 0.76
C THR A 75 8.47 5.11 -0.40
N LEU A 76 8.24 3.81 -0.52
CA LEU A 76 8.84 3.03 -1.59
C LEU A 76 8.35 3.50 -2.96
N ILE A 77 7.06 3.71 -3.10
CA ILE A 77 6.48 4.19 -4.36
C ILE A 77 7.02 5.57 -4.71
N GLN A 78 7.14 6.44 -3.73
CA GLN A 78 7.67 7.79 -3.93
C GLN A 78 9.10 7.74 -4.47
N GLN A 79 9.92 6.83 -3.96
CA GLN A 79 11.29 6.66 -4.44
C GLN A 79 11.32 6.13 -5.87
N LYS A 80 10.41 5.23 -6.21
CA LYS A 80 10.37 4.59 -7.52
C LYS A 80 9.72 5.44 -8.60
N ALA A 81 8.74 6.25 -8.23
CA ALA A 81 7.96 7.05 -9.16
C ALA A 81 8.52 8.47 -9.34
N ALA A 82 9.63 8.76 -8.73
CA ALA A 82 10.24 10.09 -8.79
C ALA A 82 10.77 10.44 -10.20
#